data_5d78868f814f0abd2434a10b98fcec68
#
_entry.id   5d78868f814f0abd2434a10b98fcec68
#
_cell.length_a   1.000
_cell.length_b   1.000
_cell.length_c   1.000
_cell.angle_alpha   90.00
_cell.angle_beta   90.00
_cell.angle_gamma   90.00
#
_symmetry.space_group_name_H-M   'P 1'
#
loop_
_entity.id
_entity.type
_entity.pdbx_description
1 polymer ?
#
loop_
_entity_poly.entity_id
_entity_poly.type
_entity_poly.pdbx_seq_one_letter_code
_entity_poly.pdbx_strand_id
1 'polypeptide(L)'
;MEVTGASTADGATVTQYSSNGCQCQQFRFESAGTGWWRIVARHSGKAVDLWEWNTADGAEYRQWPISSGYNQQFSVQTIGDAIQLINRHSGKALEVWQWSTANGARISQYTDLNGANQQWRLVQVGTTTPTTGGTNPSTTWPTKSGDAPVNNGTIKVSGTLDGGMKRYCCIGDGGQGESQDPVFELANGATIKNVIIGAPAGDGIHCLGTCTIQNVWWEDVGEDAATFLGTSGGTSYVIGGGARSASDKVFQHNGNGTVNISGFYVENAGKLYRACGNCTNSYQRNVVVDNIIARSTKVIAGININWGDTARFTRVTVYGSATICDKYLGAPKGSEPTHVGSGADGVNCFYNASDITYR
;
A
#
# COMPACT_ATOMS: atom_id res chain seq x y z
N MET A 1 -0.27 19.84 0.30
CA MET A 1 -1.21 20.74 1.00
C MET A 1 -1.08 20.56 2.50
N GLU A 2 -1.13 21.63 3.29
CA GLU A 2 -1.14 21.60 4.75
C GLU A 2 -1.99 22.71 5.33
N VAL A 3 -2.43 22.56 6.58
CA VAL A 3 -2.89 23.68 7.40
C VAL A 3 -1.69 24.32 8.06
N THR A 4 -1.44 25.57 7.76
CA THR A 4 -0.24 26.31 8.14
C THR A 4 0.07 26.22 9.63
N GLY A 5 1.31 25.82 9.96
CA GLY A 5 1.79 25.72 11.33
C GLY A 5 1.04 24.74 12.22
N ALA A 6 0.35 23.75 11.65
CA ALA A 6 -0.51 22.81 12.36
C ALA A 6 -1.57 23.50 13.25
N SER A 7 -1.98 24.70 12.87
CA SER A 7 -2.98 25.48 13.61
C SER A 7 -4.31 24.73 13.68
N THR A 8 -4.95 24.75 14.85
CA THR A 8 -6.32 24.26 15.03
C THR A 8 -7.35 25.39 15.06
N ALA A 9 -6.91 26.65 14.89
CA ALA A 9 -7.80 27.82 14.90
C ALA A 9 -8.72 27.85 13.68
N ASP A 10 -9.92 28.41 13.84
CA ASP A 10 -10.81 28.71 12.72
C ASP A 10 -10.17 29.79 11.85
N GLY A 11 -10.31 29.66 10.54
CA GLY A 11 -9.71 30.58 9.56
C GLY A 11 -8.20 30.39 9.33
N ALA A 12 -7.57 29.37 9.90
CA ALA A 12 -6.15 29.09 9.57
C ALA A 12 -5.99 28.75 8.08
N THR A 13 -4.97 29.33 7.44
CA THR A 13 -4.74 29.21 6.01
C THR A 13 -4.31 27.82 5.59
N VAL A 14 -4.68 27.44 4.37
CA VAL A 14 -4.20 26.22 3.71
C VAL A 14 -3.12 26.60 2.70
N THR A 15 -1.97 25.94 2.80
CA THR A 15 -0.80 26.21 1.95
C THR A 15 -0.21 24.92 1.39
N GLN A 16 0.69 25.00 0.42
CA GLN A 16 1.56 23.89 0.07
C GLN A 16 2.81 23.91 0.96
N TYR A 17 3.32 22.72 1.26
CA TYR A 17 4.57 22.58 2.01
C TYR A 17 5.24 21.25 1.68
N SER A 18 6.56 21.17 1.86
CA SER A 18 7.30 19.91 1.76
C SER A 18 6.74 18.88 2.75
N SER A 19 6.63 17.61 2.33
CA SER A 19 6.14 16.54 3.20
C SER A 19 7.03 16.38 4.42
N ASN A 20 6.45 16.44 5.61
CA ASN A 20 7.16 16.35 6.89
C ASN A 20 6.51 15.37 7.89
N GLY A 21 5.50 14.59 7.44
CA GLY A 21 4.78 13.64 8.28
C GLY A 21 3.76 14.24 9.25
N CYS A 22 3.60 15.58 9.27
CA CYS A 22 2.62 16.25 10.12
C CYS A 22 1.19 15.79 9.84
N GLN A 23 0.38 15.58 10.87
CA GLN A 23 -1.06 15.34 10.70
C GLN A 23 -1.77 16.55 10.07
N CYS A 24 -1.16 17.73 10.08
CA CYS A 24 -1.63 18.93 9.41
C CYS A 24 -1.57 18.85 7.88
N GLN A 25 -0.83 17.88 7.33
CA GLN A 25 -0.74 17.55 5.90
C GLN A 25 -1.59 16.35 5.50
N GLN A 26 -2.38 15.82 6.44
CA GLN A 26 -3.20 14.62 6.25
C GLN A 26 -4.67 15.01 6.23
N PHE A 27 -5.35 14.62 5.18
CA PHE A 27 -6.75 14.96 4.96
C PHE A 27 -7.56 13.71 4.62
N ARG A 28 -8.81 13.66 5.06
CA ARG A 28 -9.75 12.63 4.64
C ARG A 28 -10.84 13.23 3.78
N PHE A 29 -11.33 12.45 2.84
CA PHE A 29 -12.49 12.78 2.05
C PHE A 29 -13.74 12.23 2.74
N GLU A 30 -14.67 13.11 3.11
CA GLU A 30 -15.96 12.73 3.67
C GLU A 30 -17.07 12.99 2.67
N SER A 31 -18.00 12.04 2.51
CA SER A 31 -19.14 12.25 1.62
C SER A 31 -20.00 13.43 2.09
N ALA A 32 -20.33 14.30 1.13
CA ALA A 32 -21.25 15.45 1.32
C ALA A 32 -22.54 15.31 0.46
N GLY A 33 -22.83 14.09 0.01
CA GLY A 33 -23.91 13.76 -0.91
C GLY A 33 -23.36 13.16 -2.23
N THR A 34 -24.25 12.72 -3.08
CA THR A 34 -23.86 12.04 -4.33
C THR A 34 -22.96 12.91 -5.20
N GLY A 35 -21.73 12.44 -5.43
CA GLY A 35 -20.70 13.12 -6.23
C GLY A 35 -19.97 14.28 -5.54
N TRP A 36 -20.26 14.56 -4.26
CA TRP A 36 -19.67 15.66 -3.51
C TRP A 36 -18.92 15.19 -2.28
N TRP A 37 -17.77 15.81 -2.02
CA TRP A 37 -16.86 15.45 -0.95
C TRP A 37 -16.44 16.68 -0.14
N ARG A 38 -16.26 16.52 1.17
CA ARG A 38 -15.52 17.46 2.02
C ARG A 38 -14.10 16.96 2.19
N ILE A 39 -13.15 17.87 2.25
CA ILE A 39 -11.74 17.61 2.54
C ILE A 39 -11.49 18.03 3.98
N VAL A 40 -11.26 17.08 4.88
CA VAL A 40 -11.19 17.32 6.32
C VAL A 40 -9.79 17.06 6.85
N ALA A 41 -9.18 18.06 7.48
CA ALA A 41 -7.84 17.95 8.06
C ALA A 41 -7.84 17.01 9.27
N ARG A 42 -6.87 16.09 9.31
CA ARG A 42 -6.79 15.05 10.35
C ARG A 42 -6.54 15.62 11.74
N HIS A 43 -5.64 16.60 11.86
CA HIS A 43 -5.21 17.16 13.16
C HIS A 43 -6.28 18.02 13.85
N SER A 44 -7.12 18.73 13.08
CA SER A 44 -8.09 19.68 13.59
C SER A 44 -9.54 19.20 13.48
N GLY A 45 -9.81 18.21 12.59
CA GLY A 45 -11.17 17.78 12.27
C GLY A 45 -11.99 18.80 11.48
N LYS A 46 -11.36 19.89 10.98
CA LYS A 46 -12.03 20.96 10.24
C LYS A 46 -11.93 20.76 8.73
N ALA A 47 -12.92 21.29 8.01
CA ALA A 47 -12.98 21.21 6.56
C ALA A 47 -12.15 22.31 5.88
N VAL A 48 -11.62 21.98 4.70
CA VAL A 48 -11.11 22.99 3.74
C VAL A 48 -12.29 23.79 3.23
N ASP A 49 -12.22 25.10 3.39
CA ASP A 49 -13.30 26.05 3.22
C ASP A 49 -12.89 27.16 2.27
N LEU A 50 -13.68 27.39 1.22
CA LEU A 50 -13.52 28.55 0.37
C LEU A 50 -13.92 29.77 1.19
N TRP A 51 -12.89 30.57 1.57
CA TRP A 51 -13.02 31.62 2.57
C TRP A 51 -14.04 32.70 2.16
N GLU A 52 -14.94 33.01 3.11
CA GLU A 52 -15.99 34.04 2.94
C GLU A 52 -16.88 33.84 1.69
N TRP A 53 -16.99 32.59 1.19
CA TRP A 53 -17.78 32.30 -0.01
C TRP A 53 -17.34 33.11 -1.26
N ASN A 54 -16.10 33.58 -1.27
CA ASN A 54 -15.59 34.42 -2.33
C ASN A 54 -15.39 33.61 -3.63
N THR A 55 -16.09 33.97 -4.70
CA THR A 55 -16.04 33.29 -5.99
C THR A 55 -14.97 33.84 -6.96
N ALA A 56 -14.20 34.85 -6.58
CA ALA A 56 -13.16 35.41 -7.43
C ALA A 56 -11.99 34.43 -7.68
N ASP A 57 -11.33 34.56 -8.81
CA ASP A 57 -10.04 33.91 -9.05
C ASP A 57 -9.02 34.38 -8.01
N GLY A 58 -8.25 33.44 -7.44
CA GLY A 58 -7.30 33.73 -6.38
C GLY A 58 -7.90 33.77 -4.98
N ALA A 59 -9.21 33.55 -4.81
CA ALA A 59 -9.79 33.40 -3.47
C ALA A 59 -9.17 32.22 -2.74
N GLU A 60 -8.77 32.43 -1.48
CA GLU A 60 -7.99 31.47 -0.72
C GLU A 60 -8.86 30.41 -0.01
N TYR A 61 -8.25 29.26 0.27
CA TYR A 61 -8.83 28.24 1.13
C TYR A 61 -8.26 28.35 2.54
N ARG A 62 -9.15 28.19 3.52
CA ARG A 62 -8.81 28.12 4.94
C ARG A 62 -9.47 26.90 5.58
N GLN A 63 -9.12 26.55 6.80
CA GLN A 63 -9.90 25.57 7.54
C GLN A 63 -11.03 26.23 8.31
N TRP A 64 -12.20 25.57 8.39
CA TRP A 64 -13.35 26.01 9.14
C TRP A 64 -14.14 24.82 9.73
N PRO A 65 -14.90 24.98 10.82
CA PRO A 65 -15.76 23.91 11.30
C PRO A 65 -16.64 23.33 10.20
N ILE A 66 -16.85 22.02 10.22
CA ILE A 66 -17.65 21.32 9.21
C ILE A 66 -19.06 21.88 9.19
N SER A 67 -19.55 22.23 8.01
CA SER A 67 -20.89 22.73 7.76
C SER A 67 -21.53 22.02 6.56
N SER A 68 -22.80 22.31 6.27
CA SER A 68 -23.47 21.89 5.04
C SER A 68 -23.21 22.82 3.84
N GLY A 69 -22.36 23.84 4.02
CA GLY A 69 -22.07 24.86 3.02
C GLY A 69 -21.41 24.29 1.76
N TYR A 70 -21.82 24.78 0.60
CA TYR A 70 -21.27 24.37 -0.69
C TYR A 70 -19.83 24.83 -0.90
N ASN A 71 -19.39 25.86 -0.17
CA ASN A 71 -18.02 26.35 -0.14
C ASN A 71 -17.01 25.34 0.46
N GLN A 72 -17.50 24.30 1.17
CA GLN A 72 -16.70 23.20 1.71
C GLN A 72 -16.83 21.90 0.89
N GLN A 73 -17.53 21.94 -0.23
CA GLN A 73 -17.84 20.75 -1.00
C GLN A 73 -17.15 20.77 -2.37
N PHE A 74 -16.61 19.63 -2.77
CA PHE A 74 -15.82 19.48 -3.98
C PHE A 74 -16.29 18.27 -4.79
N SER A 75 -16.36 18.39 -6.11
CA SER A 75 -16.35 17.23 -6.99
C SER A 75 -14.90 16.82 -7.26
N VAL A 76 -14.70 15.52 -7.47
CA VAL A 76 -13.39 14.93 -7.79
C VAL A 76 -13.44 14.48 -9.24
N GLN A 77 -12.59 15.05 -10.07
CA GLN A 77 -12.45 14.68 -11.49
C GLN A 77 -11.10 13.97 -11.68
N THR A 78 -11.10 12.82 -12.33
CA THR A 78 -9.87 12.06 -12.60
C THR A 78 -9.23 12.55 -13.89
N ILE A 79 -7.93 12.86 -13.86
CA ILE A 79 -7.12 13.29 -15.00
C ILE A 79 -5.84 12.46 -15.01
N GLY A 80 -5.82 11.40 -15.83
CA GLY A 80 -4.70 10.47 -15.84
C GLY A 80 -4.50 9.82 -14.46
N ASP A 81 -3.32 10.00 -13.87
CA ASP A 81 -2.94 9.52 -12.53
C ASP A 81 -3.16 10.58 -11.42
N ALA A 82 -3.75 11.71 -11.77
CA ALA A 82 -4.06 12.80 -10.87
C ALA A 82 -5.58 13.03 -10.76
N ILE A 83 -5.96 13.90 -9.84
CA ILE A 83 -7.33 14.41 -9.70
C ILE A 83 -7.35 15.93 -9.76
N GLN A 84 -8.48 16.48 -10.17
CA GLN A 84 -8.87 17.87 -9.92
C GLN A 84 -9.97 17.92 -8.87
N LEU A 85 -9.97 19.00 -8.10
CA LEU A 85 -10.94 19.29 -7.03
C LEU A 85 -11.68 20.56 -7.41
N ILE A 86 -12.94 20.42 -7.82
CA ILE A 86 -13.78 21.53 -8.25
C ILE A 86 -14.73 21.91 -7.13
N ASN A 87 -14.63 23.15 -6.65
CA ASN A 87 -15.48 23.65 -5.59
C ASN A 87 -16.94 23.75 -6.03
N ARG A 88 -17.87 23.23 -5.23
CA ARG A 88 -19.32 23.22 -5.58
C ARG A 88 -19.94 24.60 -5.67
N HIS A 89 -19.49 25.54 -4.83
CA HIS A 89 -20.05 26.89 -4.77
C HIS A 89 -19.61 27.74 -5.97
N SER A 90 -18.30 27.71 -6.29
CA SER A 90 -17.75 28.60 -7.31
C SER A 90 -17.63 27.96 -8.70
N GLY A 91 -17.64 26.60 -8.78
CA GLY A 91 -17.33 25.87 -10.00
C GLY A 91 -15.87 25.94 -10.44
N LYS A 92 -14.97 26.42 -9.56
CA LYS A 92 -13.55 26.63 -9.89
C LYS A 92 -12.67 25.54 -9.30
N ALA A 93 -11.48 25.34 -9.93
CA ALA A 93 -10.51 24.37 -9.50
C ALA A 93 -9.69 24.87 -8.29
N LEU A 94 -9.45 23.98 -7.33
CA LEU A 94 -8.49 24.20 -6.25
C LEU A 94 -7.07 24.10 -6.79
N GLU A 95 -6.22 25.10 -6.53
CA GLU A 95 -4.89 25.19 -7.09
C GLU A 95 -3.82 25.67 -6.11
N VAL A 96 -2.56 25.49 -6.50
CA VAL A 96 -1.44 26.24 -5.93
C VAL A 96 -1.34 27.57 -6.66
N TRP A 97 -1.51 28.67 -5.92
CA TRP A 97 -1.57 30.01 -6.48
C TRP A 97 -0.31 30.40 -7.27
N GLN A 98 -0.55 30.93 -8.48
CA GLN A 98 0.49 31.44 -9.37
C GLN A 98 1.62 30.42 -9.67
N TRP A 99 1.30 29.13 -9.72
CA TRP A 99 2.29 28.08 -10.03
C TRP A 99 3.50 28.08 -9.08
N SER A 100 3.33 28.62 -7.86
CA SER A 100 4.43 28.69 -6.91
C SER A 100 4.88 27.30 -6.48
N THR A 101 6.19 27.08 -6.41
CA THR A 101 6.81 25.85 -5.87
C THR A 101 7.36 26.05 -4.46
N ALA A 102 7.22 27.23 -3.88
CA ALA A 102 7.76 27.56 -2.56
C ALA A 102 6.91 26.94 -1.44
N ASN A 103 7.56 26.57 -0.33
CA ASN A 103 6.88 26.25 0.91
C ASN A 103 6.11 27.48 1.41
N GLY A 104 4.87 27.26 1.90
CA GLY A 104 3.98 28.32 2.35
C GLY A 104 3.17 28.98 1.22
N ALA A 105 3.32 28.53 -0.04
CA ALA A 105 2.51 29.05 -1.12
C ALA A 105 1.02 28.76 -0.88
N ARG A 106 0.20 29.75 -1.13
CA ARG A 106 -1.23 29.74 -0.86
C ARG A 106 -1.96 28.71 -1.73
N ILE A 107 -2.89 28.01 -1.12
CA ILE A 107 -3.90 27.24 -1.84
C ILE A 107 -5.11 28.15 -2.07
N SER A 108 -5.49 28.28 -3.33
CA SER A 108 -6.58 29.15 -3.79
C SER A 108 -7.45 28.43 -4.81
N GLN A 109 -8.44 29.11 -5.31
CA GLN A 109 -9.19 28.66 -6.48
C GLN A 109 -8.83 29.50 -7.71
N TYR A 110 -9.03 28.91 -8.87
CA TYR A 110 -8.95 29.60 -10.16
C TYR A 110 -9.88 28.93 -11.18
N THR A 111 -10.24 29.67 -12.23
CA THR A 111 -10.89 29.09 -13.41
C THR A 111 -10.17 27.82 -13.81
N ASP A 112 -10.89 26.73 -14.06
CA ASP A 112 -10.32 25.46 -14.46
C ASP A 112 -9.64 25.59 -15.84
N LEU A 113 -8.31 25.51 -15.85
CA LEU A 113 -7.47 25.51 -17.03
C LEU A 113 -6.75 24.17 -17.24
N ASN A 114 -7.07 23.18 -16.42
CA ASN A 114 -6.38 21.90 -16.39
C ASN A 114 -4.85 22.02 -16.20
N GLY A 115 -4.40 23.09 -15.53
CA GLY A 115 -2.99 23.35 -15.24
C GLY A 115 -2.41 22.33 -14.26
N ALA A 116 -1.09 22.06 -14.34
CA ALA A 116 -0.45 21.13 -13.41
C ALA A 116 -0.53 21.60 -11.94
N ASN A 117 -0.68 22.91 -11.69
CA ASN A 117 -0.91 23.48 -10.36
C ASN A 117 -2.34 23.26 -9.84
N GLN A 118 -3.26 22.74 -10.69
CA GLN A 118 -4.63 22.35 -10.36
C GLN A 118 -4.79 20.83 -10.27
N GLN A 119 -3.71 20.09 -10.48
CA GLN A 119 -3.72 18.62 -10.46
C GLN A 119 -3.07 18.07 -9.18
N TRP A 120 -3.75 17.15 -8.53
CA TRP A 120 -3.38 16.62 -7.23
C TRP A 120 -3.21 15.11 -7.29
N ARG A 121 -2.16 14.61 -6.68
CA ARG A 121 -2.01 13.17 -6.44
C ARG A 121 -2.45 12.85 -5.03
N LEU A 122 -3.35 11.88 -4.89
CA LEU A 122 -3.73 11.36 -3.59
C LEU A 122 -2.70 10.33 -3.17
N VAL A 123 -1.98 10.64 -2.09
CA VAL A 123 -1.13 9.67 -1.41
C VAL A 123 -1.87 9.23 -0.16
N GLN A 124 -2.24 7.96 -0.08
CA GLN A 124 -2.93 7.44 1.08
C GLN A 124 -2.04 7.57 2.32
N VAL A 125 -2.46 8.40 3.27
CA VAL A 125 -1.86 8.49 4.60
C VAL A 125 -2.82 7.80 5.55
N GLY A 126 -2.56 6.61 5.91
CA GLY A 126 -3.46 5.96 6.80
C GLY A 126 -2.89 4.83 7.53
N THR A 127 -3.19 4.72 8.83
CA THR A 127 -2.62 3.74 9.73
C THR A 127 -1.12 3.61 9.48
N THR A 128 -0.34 4.38 10.22
CA THR A 128 1.14 4.37 10.18
C THR A 128 1.68 3.67 8.94
N THR A 129 1.65 4.35 7.79
CA THR A 129 2.56 3.96 6.72
C THR A 129 3.93 4.15 7.34
N PRO A 130 4.69 3.11 7.57
CA PRO A 130 6.09 3.29 7.84
C PRO A 130 6.57 4.10 6.64
N THR A 131 7.16 5.23 6.92
CA THR A 131 7.74 6.13 5.95
C THR A 131 8.29 5.30 4.80
N THR A 132 7.72 5.43 3.59
CA THR A 132 8.44 5.04 2.37
C THR A 132 9.50 6.09 2.08
N GLY A 133 10.27 6.43 3.10
CA GLY A 133 11.69 6.69 2.99
C GLY A 133 12.26 5.31 2.77
N GLY A 134 12.36 4.92 1.49
CA GLY A 134 12.83 3.61 1.14
C GLY A 134 14.15 3.37 1.81
N THR A 135 14.17 2.50 2.81
CA THR A 135 15.36 1.70 3.00
C THR A 135 15.54 0.99 1.68
N ASN A 136 16.59 1.31 0.94
CA ASN A 136 16.94 0.52 -0.22
C ASN A 136 16.91 -0.95 0.21
N PRO A 137 16.28 -1.84 -0.57
CA PRO A 137 16.22 -3.23 -0.18
C PRO A 137 17.63 -3.72 0.14
N SER A 138 17.85 -4.24 1.33
CA SER A 138 19.13 -4.82 1.69
C SER A 138 19.24 -6.18 1.03
N THR A 139 20.30 -6.42 0.29
CA THR A 139 20.64 -7.76 -0.21
C THR A 139 21.51 -8.54 0.78
N THR A 140 21.87 -7.93 1.90
CA THR A 140 22.66 -8.55 2.95
C THR A 140 21.74 -9.18 3.98
N TRP A 141 21.86 -10.47 4.17
CA TRP A 141 21.12 -11.23 5.18
C TRP A 141 21.54 -10.80 6.58
N PRO A 142 20.59 -10.54 7.48
CA PRO A 142 20.90 -10.11 8.82
C PRO A 142 21.52 -11.25 9.65
N THR A 143 22.38 -10.89 10.58
CA THR A 143 22.87 -11.82 11.61
C THR A 143 21.79 -11.97 12.69
N LYS A 144 21.47 -13.21 13.06
CA LYS A 144 20.54 -13.48 14.18
C LYS A 144 21.13 -13.01 15.50
N SER A 145 20.31 -12.46 16.37
CA SER A 145 20.67 -12.09 17.76
C SER A 145 20.60 -13.28 18.72
N GLY A 146 19.97 -14.39 18.29
CA GLY A 146 19.78 -15.62 19.05
C GLY A 146 18.75 -16.51 18.40
N ASP A 147 18.53 -17.68 18.95
CA ASP A 147 17.50 -18.63 18.50
C ASP A 147 16.26 -18.56 19.41
N ALA A 148 15.09 -18.74 18.81
CA ALA A 148 13.80 -18.80 19.47
C ALA A 148 12.97 -19.94 18.83
N PRO A 149 13.30 -21.21 19.11
CA PRO A 149 12.59 -22.35 18.53
C PRO A 149 11.11 -22.35 18.99
N VAL A 150 10.20 -22.57 18.05
CA VAL A 150 8.77 -22.59 18.31
C VAL A 150 8.33 -24.03 18.59
N ASN A 151 8.49 -24.46 19.84
CA ASN A 151 8.24 -25.85 20.23
C ASN A 151 6.79 -26.11 20.70
N ASN A 152 6.01 -25.05 20.93
CA ASN A 152 4.66 -25.13 21.53
C ASN A 152 3.53 -24.71 20.58
N GLY A 153 3.75 -24.82 19.27
CA GLY A 153 2.78 -24.41 18.24
C GLY A 153 2.90 -22.93 17.84
N THR A 154 1.97 -22.50 17.02
CA THR A 154 1.93 -21.14 16.43
C THR A 154 1.93 -20.02 17.49
N ILE A 155 2.77 -19.02 17.30
CA ILE A 155 2.80 -17.81 18.15
C ILE A 155 1.71 -16.85 17.67
N LYS A 156 0.74 -16.56 18.55
CA LYS A 156 -0.35 -15.61 18.26
C LYS A 156 0.02 -14.20 18.67
N VAL A 157 -0.16 -13.25 17.74
CA VAL A 157 0.20 -11.84 17.92
C VAL A 157 -1.05 -10.97 17.76
N SER A 158 -1.48 -10.25 18.79
CA SER A 158 -2.64 -9.36 18.77
C SER A 158 -2.30 -7.86 18.81
N GLY A 159 -1.03 -7.52 18.89
CA GLY A 159 -0.51 -6.14 18.92
C GLY A 159 0.78 -6.04 18.14
N THR A 160 1.83 -5.47 18.74
CA THR A 160 3.17 -5.40 18.13
C THR A 160 4.11 -6.39 18.79
N LEU A 161 4.68 -7.28 17.98
CA LEU A 161 5.80 -8.15 18.37
C LEU A 161 7.08 -7.63 17.71
N ASP A 162 8.07 -7.28 18.52
CA ASP A 162 9.43 -7.01 18.08
C ASP A 162 10.31 -8.21 18.43
N GLY A 163 10.73 -8.97 17.41
CA GLY A 163 11.53 -10.17 17.61
C GLY A 163 13.01 -9.91 17.90
N GLY A 164 13.47 -8.64 17.81
CA GLY A 164 14.85 -8.25 18.10
C GLY A 164 15.88 -9.01 17.25
N MET A 165 15.55 -9.37 16.01
CA MET A 165 16.34 -10.18 15.09
C MET A 165 16.65 -11.60 15.59
N LYS A 166 15.82 -12.17 16.47
CA LYS A 166 15.90 -13.59 16.80
C LYS A 166 15.44 -14.45 15.64
N ARG A 167 15.99 -15.66 15.54
CA ARG A 167 15.64 -16.68 14.56
C ARG A 167 14.57 -17.61 15.13
N TYR A 168 13.39 -17.58 14.55
CA TYR A 168 12.24 -18.44 14.88
C TYR A 168 12.15 -19.58 13.86
N CYS A 169 11.99 -20.81 14.34
CA CYS A 169 11.92 -21.98 13.46
C CYS A 169 11.23 -23.14 14.16
N CYS A 170 11.28 -24.28 13.50
CA CYS A 170 11.06 -25.60 14.07
C CYS A 170 9.58 -25.94 14.26
N ILE A 171 8.75 -25.46 13.33
CA ILE A 171 7.34 -25.85 13.15
C ILE A 171 7.15 -26.43 11.74
N GLY A 172 6.28 -27.43 11.60
CA GLY A 172 6.05 -28.12 10.34
C GLY A 172 7.23 -29.01 9.92
N ASP A 173 7.17 -29.53 8.72
CA ASP A 173 8.21 -30.41 8.13
C ASP A 173 9.13 -29.71 7.12
N GLY A 174 8.84 -28.43 6.79
CA GLY A 174 9.56 -27.61 5.81
C GLY A 174 9.25 -27.97 4.35
N GLY A 175 8.27 -28.83 4.11
CA GLY A 175 7.80 -29.21 2.78
C GLY A 175 6.76 -28.25 2.21
N GLN A 176 6.12 -28.67 1.11
CA GLN A 176 5.10 -27.90 0.38
C GLN A 176 3.65 -28.35 0.72
N GLY A 177 3.45 -28.88 1.91
CA GLY A 177 2.12 -29.36 2.33
C GLY A 177 1.18 -28.20 2.72
N GLU A 178 0.01 -28.13 2.10
CA GLU A 178 -1.00 -27.06 2.26
C GLU A 178 -1.66 -27.01 3.67
N SER A 179 -1.28 -27.87 4.60
CA SER A 179 -1.90 -27.99 5.94
C SER A 179 -0.92 -27.79 7.08
N GLN A 180 0.19 -27.14 6.84
CA GLN A 180 1.17 -26.84 7.87
C GLN A 180 0.76 -25.63 8.72
N ASP A 181 1.06 -25.69 10.03
CA ASP A 181 0.84 -24.56 10.91
C ASP A 181 1.86 -23.44 10.63
N PRO A 182 1.45 -22.16 10.70
CA PRO A 182 2.37 -21.05 10.59
C PRO A 182 3.21 -20.86 11.85
N VAL A 183 4.38 -20.26 11.71
CA VAL A 183 5.20 -19.83 12.87
C VAL A 183 4.47 -18.74 13.66
N PHE A 184 3.84 -17.80 12.94
CA PHE A 184 3.09 -16.69 13.55
C PHE A 184 1.70 -16.56 12.96
N GLU A 185 0.73 -16.29 13.83
CA GLU A 185 -0.63 -15.91 13.46
C GLU A 185 -0.90 -14.48 13.95
N LEU A 186 -1.11 -13.56 13.02
CA LEU A 186 -1.32 -12.13 13.31
C LEU A 186 -2.82 -11.82 13.31
N ALA A 187 -3.33 -11.33 14.43
CA ALA A 187 -4.68 -10.79 14.52
C ALA A 187 -4.84 -9.53 13.67
N ASN A 188 -6.08 -9.12 13.40
CA ASN A 188 -6.35 -7.90 12.64
C ASN A 188 -5.65 -6.67 13.24
N GLY A 189 -4.87 -5.96 12.41
CA GLY A 189 -4.10 -4.79 12.80
C GLY A 189 -2.78 -5.09 13.50
N ALA A 190 -2.43 -6.34 13.72
CA ALA A 190 -1.18 -6.72 14.40
C ALA A 190 0.06 -6.42 13.55
N THR A 191 1.18 -6.19 14.25
CA THR A 191 2.48 -5.92 13.65
C THR A 191 3.53 -6.91 14.15
N ILE A 192 4.28 -7.50 13.23
CA ILE A 192 5.51 -8.24 13.54
C ILE A 192 6.70 -7.53 12.91
N LYS A 193 7.79 -7.40 13.66
CA LYS A 193 8.99 -6.73 13.15
C LYS A 193 10.29 -7.32 13.70
N ASN A 194 11.37 -7.13 12.92
CA ASN A 194 12.73 -7.55 13.31
C ASN A 194 12.79 -9.04 13.66
N VAL A 195 12.39 -9.89 12.71
CA VAL A 195 12.32 -11.35 12.89
C VAL A 195 13.08 -12.04 11.78
N ILE A 196 13.77 -13.12 12.09
CA ILE A 196 14.27 -14.09 11.12
C ILE A 196 13.46 -15.36 11.26
N ILE A 197 12.90 -15.85 10.16
CA ILE A 197 12.18 -17.11 10.08
C ILE A 197 13.08 -18.12 9.37
N GLY A 198 13.48 -19.14 10.11
CA GLY A 198 14.38 -20.20 9.63
C GLY A 198 13.67 -21.53 9.48
N ALA A 199 14.21 -22.40 8.63
CA ALA A 199 13.64 -23.72 8.38
C ALA A 199 13.82 -24.69 9.58
N PRO A 200 12.86 -25.64 9.73
CA PRO A 200 11.54 -25.67 9.11
C PRO A 200 10.61 -24.60 9.67
N ALA A 201 9.77 -24.02 8.83
CA ALA A 201 8.94 -22.87 9.17
C ALA A 201 7.45 -23.04 8.85
N GLY A 202 7.04 -24.24 8.44
CA GLY A 202 5.65 -24.52 8.07
C GLY A 202 5.15 -23.52 7.04
N ASP A 203 4.00 -22.89 7.32
CA ASP A 203 3.35 -21.91 6.47
C ASP A 203 3.68 -20.44 6.89
N GLY A 204 4.86 -20.24 7.47
CA GLY A 204 5.43 -18.93 7.75
C GLY A 204 4.55 -18.04 8.66
N ILE A 205 3.89 -17.03 8.09
CA ILE A 205 3.03 -16.07 8.80
C ILE A 205 1.62 -16.08 8.24
N HIS A 206 0.61 -16.26 9.08
CA HIS A 206 -0.80 -16.03 8.72
C HIS A 206 -1.27 -14.66 9.21
N CYS A 207 -1.80 -13.83 8.31
CA CYS A 207 -2.49 -12.58 8.65
C CYS A 207 -4.00 -12.80 8.62
N LEU A 208 -4.65 -12.87 9.79
CA LEU A 208 -6.09 -13.15 9.91
C LEU A 208 -6.98 -11.96 9.54
N GLY A 209 -6.41 -10.78 9.48
CA GLY A 209 -7.02 -9.52 9.05
C GLY A 209 -6.00 -8.68 8.30
N THR A 210 -6.03 -7.37 8.46
CA THR A 210 -4.90 -6.52 8.04
C THR A 210 -3.72 -6.74 8.99
N CYS A 211 -2.50 -6.68 8.46
CA CYS A 211 -1.29 -6.86 9.27
C CYS A 211 -0.12 -6.00 8.75
N THR A 212 0.89 -5.83 9.58
CA THR A 212 2.17 -5.22 9.17
C THR A 212 3.32 -6.18 9.47
N ILE A 213 4.08 -6.52 8.44
CA ILE A 213 5.27 -7.36 8.48
C ILE A 213 6.46 -6.45 8.14
N GLN A 214 7.31 -6.12 9.12
CA GLN A 214 8.38 -5.13 8.96
C GLN A 214 9.74 -5.72 9.28
N ASN A 215 10.70 -5.64 8.34
CA ASN A 215 12.05 -6.16 8.51
C ASN A 215 12.05 -7.63 8.97
N VAL A 216 11.28 -8.46 8.25
CA VAL A 216 11.22 -9.92 8.48
C VAL A 216 11.97 -10.62 7.36
N TRP A 217 12.74 -11.65 7.71
CA TRP A 217 13.64 -12.36 6.82
C TRP A 217 13.37 -13.87 6.86
N TRP A 218 13.02 -14.47 5.72
CA TRP A 218 12.79 -15.90 5.58
C TRP A 218 14.01 -16.56 4.94
N GLU A 219 14.77 -17.33 5.73
CA GLU A 219 16.00 -18.00 5.29
C GLU A 219 15.74 -19.12 4.28
N ASP A 220 14.61 -19.76 4.39
CA ASP A 220 14.15 -20.84 3.52
C ASP A 220 12.62 -20.91 3.63
N VAL A 221 11.95 -20.56 2.54
CA VAL A 221 10.48 -20.52 2.54
C VAL A 221 9.95 -21.95 2.38
N GLY A 222 9.11 -22.36 3.33
CA GLY A 222 8.41 -23.63 3.27
C GLY A 222 7.31 -23.62 2.20
N GLU A 223 6.04 -23.72 2.57
CA GLU A 223 4.91 -23.60 1.64
C GLU A 223 4.78 -22.12 1.18
N ASP A 224 4.48 -21.20 2.11
CA ASP A 224 4.46 -19.76 1.89
C ASP A 224 5.30 -19.02 2.95
N ALA A 225 5.86 -17.87 2.60
CA ALA A 225 6.48 -16.99 3.59
C ALA A 225 5.41 -16.28 4.44
N ALA A 226 4.35 -15.80 3.78
CA ALA A 226 3.18 -15.27 4.48
C ALA A 226 1.91 -15.40 3.64
N THR A 227 0.79 -15.74 4.33
CA THR A 227 -0.54 -15.87 3.75
C THR A 227 -1.49 -14.82 4.33
N PHE A 228 -2.08 -13.99 3.45
CA PHE A 228 -3.03 -12.93 3.82
C PHE A 228 -4.46 -13.48 3.74
N LEU A 229 -5.10 -13.69 4.89
CA LEU A 229 -6.38 -14.37 5.03
C LEU A 229 -7.56 -13.41 5.30
N GLY A 230 -7.30 -12.14 5.64
CA GLY A 230 -8.33 -11.17 6.03
C GLY A 230 -9.39 -10.96 4.95
N THR A 231 -10.68 -11.05 5.31
CA THR A 231 -11.80 -10.96 4.37
C THR A 231 -12.54 -9.62 4.38
N SER A 232 -12.27 -8.77 5.37
CA SER A 232 -12.95 -7.48 5.54
C SER A 232 -12.42 -6.37 4.63
N GLY A 233 -11.45 -6.67 3.76
CA GLY A 233 -10.73 -5.67 2.98
C GLY A 233 -9.69 -4.92 3.82
N GLY A 234 -9.23 -3.78 3.30
CA GLY A 234 -8.15 -3.00 3.91
C GLY A 234 -6.79 -3.29 3.31
N THR A 235 -5.73 -2.78 3.93
CA THR A 235 -4.36 -2.91 3.41
C THR A 235 -3.45 -3.55 4.44
N SER A 236 -2.74 -4.59 4.03
CA SER A 236 -1.63 -5.19 4.76
C SER A 236 -0.29 -4.70 4.18
N TYR A 237 0.73 -4.63 5.01
CA TYR A 237 2.02 -4.07 4.64
C TYR A 237 3.17 -5.06 4.87
N VAL A 238 4.04 -5.19 3.86
CA VAL A 238 5.35 -5.84 3.97
C VAL A 238 6.41 -4.78 3.70
N ILE A 239 7.28 -4.51 4.68
CA ILE A 239 8.18 -3.36 4.66
C ILE A 239 9.59 -3.79 5.01
N GLY A 240 10.49 -3.69 4.04
CA GLY A 240 11.85 -4.19 4.20
C GLY A 240 11.88 -5.70 4.43
N GLY A 241 13.04 -6.23 4.77
CA GLY A 241 13.24 -7.66 4.93
C GLY A 241 13.55 -8.37 3.61
N GLY A 242 13.46 -9.69 3.63
CA GLY A 242 13.71 -10.48 2.44
C GLY A 242 13.34 -11.95 2.61
N ALA A 243 13.14 -12.63 1.48
CA ALA A 243 12.85 -14.07 1.43
C ALA A 243 13.68 -14.76 0.36
N ARG A 244 14.04 -16.00 0.60
CA ARG A 244 14.74 -16.84 -0.38
C ARG A 244 14.25 -18.26 -0.36
N SER A 245 14.53 -18.95 -1.50
CA SER A 245 14.27 -20.39 -1.69
C SER A 245 12.78 -20.75 -1.63
N ALA A 246 11.90 -19.88 -2.12
CA ALA A 246 10.49 -20.19 -2.28
C ALA A 246 10.28 -21.02 -3.56
N SER A 247 9.94 -22.29 -3.44
CA SER A 247 9.78 -23.16 -4.62
C SER A 247 8.59 -22.72 -5.49
N ASP A 248 7.50 -22.24 -4.90
CA ASP A 248 6.36 -21.66 -5.62
C ASP A 248 6.23 -20.15 -5.32
N LYS A 249 5.77 -19.73 -4.15
CA LYS A 249 5.44 -18.33 -3.88
C LYS A 249 5.97 -17.85 -2.52
N VAL A 250 6.26 -16.56 -2.44
CA VAL A 250 6.65 -15.90 -1.17
C VAL A 250 5.39 -15.44 -0.43
N PHE A 251 4.52 -14.69 -1.12
CA PHE A 251 3.30 -14.14 -0.53
C PHE A 251 2.05 -14.65 -1.23
N GLN A 252 1.21 -15.34 -0.48
CA GLN A 252 -0.10 -15.83 -0.90
C GLN A 252 -1.19 -14.90 -0.38
N HIS A 253 -2.14 -14.51 -1.24
CA HIS A 253 -3.25 -13.65 -0.85
C HIS A 253 -4.58 -14.38 -1.07
N ASN A 254 -5.14 -14.94 -0.01
CA ASN A 254 -6.40 -15.69 -0.02
C ASN A 254 -7.59 -14.82 0.36
N GLY A 255 -7.37 -13.79 1.17
CA GLY A 255 -8.38 -12.85 1.64
C GLY A 255 -8.77 -11.78 0.62
N ASN A 256 -9.32 -10.68 1.12
CA ASN A 256 -9.75 -9.51 0.35
C ASN A 256 -8.90 -8.29 0.68
N GLY A 257 -8.76 -7.36 -0.25
CA GLY A 257 -8.10 -6.08 -0.04
C GLY A 257 -6.79 -5.91 -0.77
N THR A 258 -5.84 -5.21 -0.16
CA THR A 258 -4.56 -4.84 -0.78
C THR A 258 -3.38 -5.33 0.04
N VAL A 259 -2.36 -5.87 -0.61
CA VAL A 259 -1.04 -6.12 -0.02
C VAL A 259 -0.04 -5.12 -0.60
N ASN A 260 0.61 -4.35 0.25
CA ASN A 260 1.65 -3.39 -0.13
C ASN A 260 3.01 -3.95 0.26
N ILE A 261 3.89 -4.18 -0.73
CA ILE A 261 5.23 -4.74 -0.56
C ILE A 261 6.24 -3.67 -0.92
N SER A 262 7.07 -3.24 0.02
CA SER A 262 8.02 -2.15 -0.18
C SER A 262 9.38 -2.41 0.45
N GLY A 263 10.48 -2.01 -0.24
CA GLY A 263 11.82 -2.15 0.28
C GLY A 263 12.28 -3.60 0.48
N PHE A 264 11.71 -4.55 -0.24
CA PHE A 264 11.87 -5.99 -0.02
C PHE A 264 12.90 -6.63 -0.96
N TYR A 265 13.63 -7.61 -0.46
CA TYR A 265 14.54 -8.44 -1.25
C TYR A 265 13.98 -9.85 -1.41
N VAL A 266 13.93 -10.33 -2.65
CA VAL A 266 13.56 -11.73 -2.95
C VAL A 266 14.61 -12.40 -3.80
N GLU A 267 14.96 -13.65 -3.44
CA GLU A 267 15.98 -14.44 -4.12
C GLU A 267 15.53 -15.90 -4.29
N ASN A 268 15.73 -16.42 -5.50
CA ASN A 268 15.45 -17.81 -5.85
C ASN A 268 14.00 -18.22 -5.50
N ALA A 269 13.04 -17.57 -6.16
CA ALA A 269 11.61 -17.79 -5.91
C ALA A 269 10.84 -18.05 -7.21
N GLY A 270 9.78 -18.85 -7.11
CA GLY A 270 8.83 -19.02 -8.18
C GLY A 270 8.07 -17.72 -8.43
N LYS A 271 7.41 -17.19 -7.39
CA LYS A 271 6.68 -15.90 -7.43
C LYS A 271 6.91 -15.11 -6.15
N LEU A 272 7.05 -13.76 -6.27
CA LEU A 272 7.02 -12.92 -5.07
C LEU A 272 5.61 -12.82 -4.50
N TYR A 273 4.59 -12.65 -5.34
CA TYR A 273 3.20 -12.53 -4.91
C TYR A 273 2.26 -13.33 -5.80
N ARG A 274 1.26 -13.96 -5.19
CA ARG A 274 0.17 -14.62 -5.92
C ARG A 274 -1.19 -14.34 -5.24
N ALA A 275 -2.10 -13.74 -5.99
CA ALA A 275 -3.52 -13.70 -5.64
C ALA A 275 -4.11 -15.10 -5.84
N CYS A 276 -4.78 -15.65 -4.83
CA CYS A 276 -5.35 -17.00 -4.93
C CYS A 276 -6.29 -17.11 -6.14
N GLY A 277 -6.01 -18.06 -7.00
CA GLY A 277 -6.73 -18.22 -8.25
C GLY A 277 -7.86 -19.25 -8.23
N ASN A 278 -7.96 -20.06 -7.15
CA ASN A 278 -8.98 -21.11 -6.99
C ASN A 278 -9.49 -21.24 -5.54
N CYS A 279 -9.43 -20.13 -4.79
CA CYS A 279 -10.03 -20.08 -3.46
C CYS A 279 -11.56 -20.16 -3.52
N THR A 280 -12.18 -20.58 -2.42
CA THR A 280 -13.65 -20.69 -2.27
C THR A 280 -14.35 -19.36 -2.60
N ASN A 281 -13.73 -18.22 -2.24
CA ASN A 281 -14.28 -16.89 -2.47
C ASN A 281 -13.44 -16.15 -3.51
N SER A 282 -14.12 -15.62 -4.54
CA SER A 282 -13.53 -14.84 -5.63
C SER A 282 -13.40 -13.37 -5.24
N TYR A 283 -12.65 -13.08 -4.18
CA TYR A 283 -12.41 -11.69 -3.79
C TYR A 283 -11.57 -10.95 -4.81
N GLN A 284 -11.78 -9.64 -4.91
CA GLN A 284 -10.83 -8.75 -5.57
C GLN A 284 -9.60 -8.58 -4.67
N ARG A 285 -8.43 -8.88 -5.21
CA ARG A 285 -7.14 -8.81 -4.51
C ARG A 285 -6.19 -7.89 -5.25
N ASN A 286 -5.68 -6.91 -4.54
CA ASN A 286 -4.78 -5.92 -5.13
C ASN A 286 -3.39 -6.04 -4.52
N VAL A 287 -2.37 -5.75 -5.33
CA VAL A 287 -0.99 -5.67 -4.85
C VAL A 287 -0.32 -4.39 -5.34
N VAL A 288 0.44 -3.77 -4.46
CA VAL A 288 1.34 -2.67 -4.78
C VAL A 288 2.75 -3.11 -4.44
N VAL A 289 3.64 -3.09 -5.42
CA VAL A 289 5.05 -3.49 -5.28
C VAL A 289 5.92 -2.28 -5.57
N ASP A 290 6.65 -1.83 -4.57
CA ASP A 290 7.47 -0.63 -4.68
C ASP A 290 8.88 -0.83 -4.12
N ASN A 291 9.90 -0.39 -4.86
CA ASN A 291 11.29 -0.39 -4.42
C ASN A 291 11.75 -1.78 -3.93
N ILE A 292 11.71 -2.78 -4.81
CA ILE A 292 12.16 -4.14 -4.51
C ILE A 292 13.37 -4.53 -5.34
N ILE A 293 14.11 -5.51 -4.84
CA ILE A 293 15.14 -6.21 -5.59
C ILE A 293 14.73 -7.69 -5.71
N ALA A 294 14.63 -8.18 -6.95
CA ALA A 294 14.35 -9.58 -7.25
C ALA A 294 15.54 -10.20 -7.96
N ARG A 295 16.04 -11.32 -7.43
CA ARG A 295 17.14 -12.09 -8.02
C ARG A 295 16.67 -13.53 -8.25
N SER A 296 16.89 -14.08 -9.46
CA SER A 296 16.48 -15.45 -9.79
C SER A 296 15.02 -15.75 -9.40
N THR A 297 14.12 -14.75 -9.58
CA THR A 297 12.69 -14.86 -9.30
C THR A 297 11.93 -14.89 -10.61
N LYS A 298 11.06 -15.88 -10.81
CA LYS A 298 10.42 -16.08 -12.12
C LYS A 298 9.30 -15.06 -12.39
N VAL A 299 8.47 -14.77 -11.38
CA VAL A 299 7.31 -13.86 -11.49
C VAL A 299 7.27 -12.91 -10.31
N ILE A 300 7.05 -11.61 -10.56
CA ILE A 300 6.90 -10.65 -9.47
C ILE A 300 5.47 -10.71 -8.92
N ALA A 301 4.43 -10.66 -9.76
CA ALA A 301 3.07 -10.86 -9.27
C ALA A 301 2.22 -11.65 -10.26
N GLY A 302 1.37 -12.54 -9.74
CA GLY A 302 0.32 -13.26 -10.46
C GLY A 302 -1.06 -12.86 -9.93
N ILE A 303 -1.96 -12.42 -10.81
CA ILE A 303 -3.30 -11.90 -10.46
C ILE A 303 -4.39 -12.51 -11.32
N ASN A 304 -5.66 -12.43 -10.87
CA ASN A 304 -6.81 -12.98 -11.58
C ASN A 304 -7.70 -11.86 -12.12
N ILE A 305 -7.61 -11.62 -13.42
CA ILE A 305 -8.25 -10.46 -14.07
C ILE A 305 -9.79 -10.55 -14.09
N ASN A 306 -10.36 -11.75 -14.14
CA ASN A 306 -11.81 -11.95 -14.09
C ASN A 306 -12.43 -11.68 -12.70
N TRP A 307 -11.62 -11.53 -11.67
CA TRP A 307 -12.05 -11.11 -10.32
C TRP A 307 -11.76 -9.65 -10.03
N GLY A 308 -11.23 -8.92 -11.03
CA GLY A 308 -10.91 -7.50 -10.93
C GLY A 308 -9.64 -7.20 -10.15
N ASP A 309 -8.75 -8.20 -9.98
CA ASP A 309 -7.46 -8.01 -9.31
C ASP A 309 -6.62 -6.96 -10.02
N THR A 310 -5.82 -6.20 -9.26
CA THR A 310 -4.86 -5.25 -9.81
C THR A 310 -3.47 -5.41 -9.21
N ALA A 311 -2.44 -5.13 -10.02
CA ALA A 311 -1.05 -5.08 -9.59
C ALA A 311 -0.39 -3.79 -10.09
N ARG A 312 0.26 -3.04 -9.19
CA ARG A 312 0.98 -1.81 -9.50
C ARG A 312 2.44 -1.95 -9.10
N PHE A 313 3.34 -1.48 -9.97
CA PHE A 313 4.78 -1.65 -9.75
C PHE A 313 5.50 -0.33 -9.96
N THR A 314 6.41 -0.01 -9.02
CA THR A 314 7.34 1.12 -9.12
C THR A 314 8.70 0.71 -8.57
N ARG A 315 9.79 1.20 -9.18
CA ARG A 315 11.18 0.98 -8.71
C ARG A 315 11.54 -0.50 -8.49
N VAL A 316 11.18 -1.37 -9.41
CA VAL A 316 11.50 -2.80 -9.35
C VAL A 316 12.84 -3.06 -10.03
N THR A 317 13.82 -3.60 -9.31
CA THR A 317 15.11 -4.03 -9.85
C THR A 317 15.13 -5.56 -9.97
N VAL A 318 15.36 -6.06 -11.17
CA VAL A 318 15.42 -7.49 -11.50
C VAL A 318 16.84 -7.85 -11.91
N TYR A 319 17.45 -8.78 -11.20
CA TYR A 319 18.72 -9.42 -11.62
C TYR A 319 18.42 -10.69 -12.39
N GLY A 320 18.72 -10.68 -13.69
CA GLY A 320 18.34 -11.70 -14.64
C GLY A 320 17.03 -11.39 -15.36
N SER A 321 16.12 -12.32 -15.41
CA SER A 321 14.81 -12.16 -16.06
C SER A 321 13.67 -12.53 -15.11
N ALA A 322 12.60 -11.75 -15.14
CA ALA A 322 11.34 -12.07 -14.45
C ALA A 322 10.15 -11.54 -15.25
N THR A 323 9.04 -12.25 -15.19
CA THR A 323 7.75 -11.70 -15.59
C THR A 323 7.26 -10.77 -14.49
N ILE A 324 6.99 -9.49 -14.83
CA ILE A 324 6.57 -8.50 -13.82
C ILE A 324 5.14 -8.74 -13.35
N CYS A 325 4.24 -9.02 -14.29
CA CYS A 325 2.82 -9.23 -13.97
C CYS A 325 2.27 -10.36 -14.85
N ASP A 326 1.89 -11.47 -14.25
CA ASP A 326 1.16 -12.56 -14.88
C ASP A 326 -0.34 -12.44 -14.63
N LYS A 327 -1.12 -12.65 -15.68
CA LYS A 327 -2.58 -12.56 -15.68
C LYS A 327 -3.23 -13.92 -15.84
N TYR A 328 -4.17 -14.22 -14.97
CA TYR A 328 -4.92 -15.47 -14.97
C TYR A 328 -6.42 -15.23 -15.02
N LEU A 329 -7.17 -16.22 -15.48
CA LEU A 329 -8.58 -16.38 -15.16
C LEU A 329 -8.66 -17.26 -13.93
N GLY A 330 -9.10 -16.70 -12.81
CA GLY A 330 -9.39 -17.45 -11.60
C GLY A 330 -10.52 -18.45 -11.84
N ALA A 331 -10.44 -19.59 -11.19
CA ALA A 331 -11.32 -20.74 -11.36
C ALA A 331 -12.06 -21.09 -10.05
N PRO A 332 -13.17 -21.81 -10.09
CA PRO A 332 -13.79 -22.36 -8.89
C PRO A 332 -12.82 -23.27 -8.11
N LYS A 333 -13.02 -23.39 -6.80
CA LYS A 333 -12.24 -24.29 -5.95
C LYS A 333 -12.21 -25.71 -6.53
N GLY A 334 -11.01 -26.28 -6.61
CA GLY A 334 -10.77 -27.61 -7.18
C GLY A 334 -10.46 -27.62 -8.69
N SER A 335 -10.45 -26.45 -9.32
CA SER A 335 -10.00 -26.25 -10.71
C SER A 335 -8.78 -25.36 -10.75
N GLU A 336 -7.93 -25.52 -11.77
CA GLU A 336 -6.73 -24.70 -11.92
C GLU A 336 -7.02 -23.39 -12.67
N PRO A 337 -6.46 -22.25 -12.21
CA PRO A 337 -6.52 -20.99 -12.93
C PRO A 337 -5.82 -21.06 -14.27
N THR A 338 -6.40 -20.43 -15.30
CA THR A 338 -5.83 -20.41 -16.65
C THR A 338 -4.98 -19.17 -16.84
N HIS A 339 -3.69 -19.34 -17.21
CA HIS A 339 -2.83 -18.22 -17.60
C HIS A 339 -3.30 -17.64 -18.94
N VAL A 340 -3.47 -16.31 -19.02
CA VAL A 340 -4.02 -15.64 -20.20
C VAL A 340 -3.14 -14.52 -20.75
N GLY A 341 -1.98 -14.31 -20.15
CA GLY A 341 -1.00 -13.34 -20.64
C GLY A 341 -0.21 -12.66 -19.54
N SER A 342 0.70 -11.79 -19.94
CA SER A 342 1.64 -11.12 -19.05
C SER A 342 1.81 -9.65 -19.45
N GLY A 343 2.41 -8.86 -18.57
CA GLY A 343 2.81 -7.49 -18.84
C GLY A 343 1.74 -6.45 -18.54
N ALA A 344 2.15 -5.17 -18.61
CA ALA A 344 1.29 -4.03 -18.36
C ALA A 344 0.18 -3.93 -19.41
N ASP A 345 -1.03 -3.59 -18.98
CA ASP A 345 -2.20 -3.41 -19.85
C ASP A 345 -3.00 -2.14 -19.51
N GLY A 346 -2.62 -1.43 -18.44
CA GLY A 346 -3.32 -0.23 -17.99
C GLY A 346 -4.71 -0.49 -17.37
N VAL A 347 -5.09 -1.77 -17.19
CA VAL A 347 -6.38 -2.18 -16.63
C VAL A 347 -6.20 -2.99 -15.35
N ASN A 348 -5.36 -4.02 -15.40
CA ASN A 348 -5.07 -4.89 -14.26
C ASN A 348 -3.60 -4.80 -13.82
N CYS A 349 -2.67 -4.68 -14.78
CA CYS A 349 -1.23 -4.56 -14.54
C CYS A 349 -0.73 -3.15 -14.89
N PHE A 350 -0.20 -2.42 -13.92
CA PHE A 350 0.19 -1.01 -14.04
C PHE A 350 1.68 -0.80 -13.77
N TYR A 351 2.45 -0.57 -14.79
CA TYR A 351 3.84 -0.08 -14.72
C TYR A 351 4.27 0.46 -16.08
N ASN A 352 5.27 1.35 -16.07
CA ASN A 352 5.95 1.83 -17.26
C ASN A 352 7.34 1.18 -17.35
N ALA A 353 7.98 1.26 -18.50
CA ALA A 353 9.34 0.74 -18.67
C ALA A 353 10.35 1.36 -17.68
N SER A 354 10.15 2.64 -17.31
CA SER A 354 10.96 3.35 -16.32
C SER A 354 10.82 2.86 -14.89
N ASP A 355 9.76 2.11 -14.58
CA ASP A 355 9.52 1.55 -13.25
C ASP A 355 10.32 0.26 -13.01
N ILE A 356 10.87 -0.34 -14.08
CA ILE A 356 11.55 -1.64 -14.06
C ILE A 356 13.00 -1.48 -14.51
N THR A 357 13.93 -1.91 -13.68
CA THR A 357 15.36 -1.94 -14.02
C THR A 357 15.84 -3.38 -14.08
N TYR A 358 16.30 -3.82 -15.24
CA TYR A 358 16.95 -5.13 -15.40
C TYR A 358 18.48 -5.00 -15.29
N ARG A 359 19.12 -5.91 -14.58
CA ARG A 359 20.58 -5.97 -14.37
C ARG A 359 21.13 -7.36 -14.57
#